data_90a1f72cfbb251d1a5bd2a997cef857f
#
_entry.id   90a1f72cfbb251d1a5bd2a997cef857f
#
_cell.length_a   1.000
_cell.length_b   1.000
_cell.length_c   1.000
_cell.angle_alpha   90.00
_cell.angle_beta   90.00
_cell.angle_gamma   90.00
#
_symmetry.space_group_name_H-M   'P 1'
#
loop_
_entity.id
_entity.type
_entity.pdbx_description
1 polymer ?
#
loop_
_entity_poly.entity_id
_entity_poly.type
_entity_poly.pdbx_seq_one_letter_code
_entity_poly.pdbx_strand_id
1 'polypeptide(L)'
;MSEMFSWNNMNSLNISNFDTSNVTNMRYMFCKVANLVTLNISNFNTEKVTDMNRMFYEMLNLVTLDISNFNTKNVTDFSNIFGLDYDSRGSDKLEKIYVNNDFDTSNLTDSSDMFAYRYKLRGGNGSYLTYPSNADKTWLRVDRPGVQGYFTRKS
;
A
#
# COMPACT_ATOMS: atom_id res chain seq x y z
N MET A 1 7.37 -7.76 12.82
CA MET A 1 5.91 -8.04 12.68
C MET A 1 5.57 -8.54 11.27
N SER A 2 6.55 -9.16 10.59
CA SER A 2 6.30 -9.78 9.29
C SER A 2 5.23 -10.88 9.40
N GLU A 3 4.37 -10.99 8.37
CA GLU A 3 3.36 -12.05 8.21
C GLU A 3 2.30 -12.20 9.31
N MET A 4 2.21 -11.25 10.25
CA MET A 4 1.40 -11.40 11.47
C MET A 4 -0.08 -11.71 11.21
N PHE A 5 -0.69 -11.13 10.17
CA PHE A 5 -2.10 -11.33 9.82
C PHE A 5 -2.28 -11.99 8.46
N SER A 6 -1.19 -12.39 7.79
CA SER A 6 -1.25 -12.93 6.43
C SER A 6 -2.11 -14.18 6.32
N TRP A 7 -2.72 -14.37 5.13
CA TRP A 7 -3.52 -15.55 4.78
C TRP A 7 -4.74 -15.79 5.69
N ASN A 8 -5.31 -14.73 6.25
CA ASN A 8 -6.41 -14.83 7.20
C ASN A 8 -7.73 -14.35 6.57
N ASN A 9 -8.81 -15.10 6.78
CA ASN A 9 -10.15 -14.76 6.28
C ASN A 9 -10.96 -13.87 7.24
N MET A 10 -10.29 -13.06 8.07
CA MET A 10 -10.96 -12.18 9.01
C MET A 10 -11.77 -11.08 8.31
N ASN A 11 -12.94 -10.77 8.84
CA ASN A 11 -13.80 -9.69 8.36
C ASN A 11 -13.58 -8.37 9.11
N SER A 12 -12.95 -8.43 10.27
CA SER A 12 -12.60 -7.27 11.09
C SER A 12 -11.28 -7.49 11.80
N LEU A 13 -10.54 -6.40 12.05
CA LEU A 13 -9.25 -6.43 12.72
C LEU A 13 -9.13 -5.20 13.60
N ASN A 14 -8.94 -5.41 14.91
CA ASN A 14 -8.65 -4.34 15.86
C ASN A 14 -7.18 -4.37 16.27
N ILE A 15 -6.42 -3.39 15.82
CA ILE A 15 -4.99 -3.21 16.10
C ILE A 15 -4.69 -1.83 16.71
N SER A 16 -5.70 -1.20 17.29
CA SER A 16 -5.57 0.15 17.85
C SER A 16 -4.53 0.27 18.99
N ASN A 17 -4.25 -0.84 19.67
CA ASN A 17 -3.27 -0.91 20.76
C ASN A 17 -1.88 -1.40 20.32
N PHE A 18 -1.65 -1.59 19.03
CA PHE A 18 -0.35 -2.04 18.55
C PHE A 18 0.66 -0.90 18.56
N ASP A 19 1.75 -1.10 19.29
CA ASP A 19 2.93 -0.23 19.20
C ASP A 19 3.88 -0.78 18.12
N THR A 20 4.06 -0.01 17.05
CA THR A 20 4.96 -0.36 15.95
C THR A 20 6.25 0.46 15.94
N SER A 21 6.49 1.28 16.98
CA SER A 21 7.62 2.23 17.05
C SER A 21 9.02 1.59 16.94
N ASN A 22 9.12 0.29 17.21
CA ASN A 22 10.36 -0.48 17.10
C ASN A 22 10.34 -1.53 15.98
N VAL A 23 9.30 -1.51 15.14
CA VAL A 23 9.19 -2.47 14.03
C VAL A 23 10.07 -2.02 12.86
N THR A 24 10.91 -2.92 12.38
CA THR A 24 11.77 -2.70 11.21
C THR A 24 11.31 -3.46 9.98
N ASN A 25 10.48 -4.50 10.16
CA ASN A 25 10.00 -5.35 9.07
C ASN A 25 8.48 -5.56 9.17
N MET A 26 7.76 -5.09 8.13
CA MET A 26 6.31 -5.24 7.96
C MET A 26 5.94 -6.08 6.73
N ARG A 27 6.89 -6.82 6.20
CA ARG A 27 6.72 -7.71 5.05
C ARG A 27 5.54 -8.64 5.25
N TYR A 28 4.66 -8.76 4.24
CA TYR A 28 3.46 -9.61 4.23
C TYR A 28 2.45 -9.37 5.37
N MET A 29 2.54 -8.29 6.13
CA MET A 29 1.77 -8.14 7.37
C MET A 29 0.27 -8.34 7.18
N PHE A 30 -0.33 -7.82 6.11
CA PHE A 30 -1.74 -7.96 5.76
C PHE A 30 -1.95 -8.72 4.44
N CYS A 31 -0.94 -9.44 3.97
CA CYS A 31 -0.99 -10.17 2.71
C CYS A 31 -2.14 -11.19 2.69
N LYS A 32 -2.98 -11.13 1.67
CA LYS A 32 -4.12 -12.04 1.48
C LYS A 32 -5.17 -12.03 2.60
N VAL A 33 -5.33 -10.89 3.29
CA VAL A 33 -6.47 -10.64 4.17
C VAL A 33 -7.63 -10.13 3.30
N ALA A 34 -8.14 -11.01 2.45
CA ALA A 34 -9.01 -10.65 1.32
C ALA A 34 -10.40 -10.13 1.74
N ASN A 35 -10.92 -10.55 2.90
CA ASN A 35 -12.29 -10.22 3.33
C ASN A 35 -12.40 -8.87 4.04
N LEU A 36 -11.27 -8.26 4.41
CA LEU A 36 -11.28 -7.01 5.17
C LEU A 36 -11.74 -5.84 4.27
N VAL A 37 -12.80 -5.17 4.68
CA VAL A 37 -13.40 -4.03 3.96
C VAL A 37 -12.78 -2.71 4.40
N THR A 38 -12.36 -2.61 5.65
CA THR A 38 -11.72 -1.44 6.24
C THR A 38 -10.49 -1.85 7.04
N LEU A 39 -9.46 -1.03 7.01
CA LEU A 39 -8.24 -1.22 7.80
C LEU A 39 -7.85 0.10 8.45
N ASN A 40 -7.85 0.15 9.79
CA ASN A 40 -7.39 1.31 10.53
C ASN A 40 -5.98 1.06 11.08
N ILE A 41 -5.00 1.74 10.51
CA ILE A 41 -3.59 1.72 10.89
C ILE A 41 -3.04 3.12 11.21
N SER A 42 -3.93 4.03 11.63
CA SER A 42 -3.57 5.41 11.96
C SER A 42 -2.60 5.54 13.14
N ASN A 43 -2.50 4.50 13.99
CA ASN A 43 -1.55 4.42 15.09
C ASN A 43 -0.17 3.85 14.70
N PHE A 44 0.01 3.41 13.45
CA PHE A 44 1.29 2.83 13.03
C PHE A 44 2.39 3.90 12.91
N ASN A 45 3.52 3.63 13.55
CA ASN A 45 4.76 4.35 13.33
C ASN A 45 5.66 3.49 12.44
N THR A 46 6.01 4.00 11.26
CA THR A 46 6.82 3.28 10.26
C THR A 46 8.23 3.87 10.11
N GLU A 47 8.65 4.76 11.02
CA GLU A 47 9.93 5.47 10.93
C GLU A 47 11.14 4.53 10.83
N LYS A 48 11.10 3.37 11.51
CA LYS A 48 12.19 2.38 11.52
C LYS A 48 12.01 1.26 10.49
N VAL A 49 10.91 1.25 9.73
CA VAL A 49 10.61 0.16 8.80
C VAL A 49 11.49 0.25 7.57
N THR A 50 12.12 -0.86 7.23
CA THR A 50 13.00 -0.99 6.06
C THR A 50 12.41 -1.90 4.96
N ASP A 51 11.49 -2.80 5.32
CA ASP A 51 10.88 -3.76 4.39
C ASP A 51 9.36 -3.76 4.53
N MET A 52 8.67 -3.41 3.44
CA MET A 52 7.20 -3.43 3.30
C MET A 52 6.75 -4.31 2.12
N ASN A 53 7.62 -5.22 1.65
CA ASN A 53 7.29 -6.14 0.57
C ASN A 53 5.95 -6.82 0.83
N ARG A 54 5.04 -6.76 -0.14
CA ARG A 54 3.70 -7.37 -0.10
C ARG A 54 2.85 -7.05 1.14
N MET A 55 3.08 -5.92 1.82
CA MET A 55 2.37 -5.60 3.05
C MET A 55 0.84 -5.60 2.87
N PHE A 56 0.33 -5.09 1.74
CA PHE A 56 -1.11 -5.00 1.40
C PHE A 56 -1.47 -5.83 0.16
N TYR A 57 -0.67 -6.83 -0.15
CA TYR A 57 -0.86 -7.68 -1.32
C TYR A 57 -2.13 -8.51 -1.21
N GLU A 58 -2.93 -8.58 -2.29
CA GLU A 58 -4.16 -9.38 -2.33
C GLU A 58 -5.24 -8.96 -1.29
N MET A 59 -5.28 -7.69 -0.87
CA MET A 59 -6.38 -7.15 -0.09
C MET A 59 -7.51 -6.73 -1.05
N LEU A 60 -8.40 -7.67 -1.39
CA LEU A 60 -9.34 -7.56 -2.50
C LEU A 60 -10.55 -6.67 -2.20
N ASN A 61 -11.00 -6.62 -0.95
CA ASN A 61 -12.25 -5.96 -0.55
C ASN A 61 -12.06 -4.54 -0.02
N LEU A 62 -10.83 -4.07 0.18
CA LEU A 62 -10.57 -2.66 0.49
C LEU A 62 -10.96 -1.78 -0.70
N VAL A 63 -11.77 -0.76 -0.46
CA VAL A 63 -12.09 0.30 -1.44
C VAL A 63 -11.11 1.47 -1.31
N THR A 64 -10.75 1.79 -0.08
CA THR A 64 -9.78 2.84 0.24
C THR A 64 -8.75 2.34 1.25
N LEU A 65 -7.53 2.83 1.13
CA LEU A 65 -6.44 2.57 2.07
C LEU A 65 -5.86 3.91 2.54
N ASP A 66 -5.87 4.16 3.84
CA ASP A 66 -5.26 5.35 4.44
C ASP A 66 -3.93 5.01 5.08
N ILE A 67 -2.85 5.48 4.46
CA ILE A 67 -1.46 5.37 4.92
C ILE A 67 -0.82 6.76 5.07
N SER A 68 -1.64 7.76 5.40
CA SER A 68 -1.22 9.16 5.52
C SER A 68 -0.18 9.40 6.61
N ASN A 69 -0.10 8.50 7.60
CA ASN A 69 0.88 8.53 8.70
C ASN A 69 2.21 7.81 8.37
N PHE A 70 2.36 7.21 7.19
CA PHE A 70 3.57 6.46 6.87
C PHE A 70 4.77 7.37 6.62
N ASN A 71 5.88 7.05 7.28
CA ASN A 71 7.22 7.55 6.98
C ASN A 71 7.98 6.47 6.21
N THR A 72 8.39 6.77 4.99
CA THR A 72 8.99 5.79 4.08
C THR A 72 10.49 5.99 3.85
N LYS A 73 11.10 6.96 4.57
CA LYS A 73 12.50 7.36 4.40
C LYS A 73 13.49 6.18 4.46
N ASN A 74 13.25 5.21 5.34
CA ASN A 74 14.15 4.09 5.55
C ASN A 74 13.77 2.83 4.75
N VAL A 75 12.67 2.87 3.98
CA VAL A 75 12.20 1.69 3.26
C VAL A 75 13.07 1.44 2.03
N THR A 76 13.53 0.19 1.91
CA THR A 76 14.36 -0.28 0.80
C THR A 76 13.60 -1.21 -0.16
N ASP A 77 12.50 -1.83 0.29
CA ASP A 77 11.71 -2.77 -0.48
C ASP A 77 10.21 -2.46 -0.39
N PHE A 78 9.62 -2.08 -1.53
CA PHE A 78 8.19 -1.91 -1.77
C PHE A 78 7.64 -2.89 -2.79
N SER A 79 8.41 -3.91 -3.17
CA SER A 79 7.98 -4.84 -4.21
C SER A 79 6.62 -5.46 -3.87
N ASN A 80 5.72 -5.44 -4.85
CA ASN A 80 4.33 -5.93 -4.74
C ASN A 80 3.50 -5.35 -3.58
N ILE A 81 3.88 -4.22 -2.98
CA ILE A 81 3.24 -3.73 -1.74
C ILE A 81 1.71 -3.63 -1.84
N PHE A 82 1.17 -3.19 -2.98
CA PHE A 82 -0.27 -3.07 -3.25
C PHE A 82 -0.74 -4.06 -4.33
N GLY A 83 0.14 -4.93 -4.86
CA GLY A 83 -0.15 -5.77 -6.01
C GLY A 83 -1.22 -6.83 -5.79
N LEU A 84 -1.61 -7.47 -6.89
CA LEU A 84 -2.51 -8.61 -6.95
C LEU A 84 -1.88 -9.74 -7.76
N ASP A 85 -2.38 -10.96 -7.58
CA ASP A 85 -2.17 -12.04 -8.54
C ASP A 85 -2.98 -11.80 -9.83
N TYR A 86 -2.53 -12.35 -10.94
CA TYR A 86 -3.22 -12.27 -12.22
C TYR A 86 -4.67 -12.77 -12.12
N ASP A 87 -4.92 -13.84 -11.39
CA ASP A 87 -6.24 -14.46 -11.25
C ASP A 87 -7.19 -13.60 -10.39
N SER A 88 -6.66 -12.78 -9.50
CA SER A 88 -7.43 -11.90 -8.60
C SER A 88 -7.82 -10.56 -9.22
N ARG A 89 -7.27 -10.20 -10.38
CA ARG A 89 -7.42 -8.85 -11.00
C ARG A 89 -8.88 -8.42 -11.24
N GLY A 90 -9.79 -9.39 -11.46
CA GLY A 90 -11.22 -9.11 -11.64
C GLY A 90 -11.98 -8.81 -10.36
N SER A 91 -11.41 -9.15 -9.21
CA SER A 91 -12.02 -8.99 -7.88
C SER A 91 -11.54 -7.72 -7.15
N ASP A 92 -10.65 -6.94 -7.77
CA ASP A 92 -10.10 -5.71 -7.20
C ASP A 92 -11.18 -4.66 -6.91
N LYS A 93 -11.13 -4.06 -5.72
CA LYS A 93 -12.03 -2.98 -5.31
C LYS A 93 -11.28 -1.69 -4.91
N LEU A 94 -9.94 -1.72 -4.84
CA LEU A 94 -9.16 -0.57 -4.37
C LEU A 94 -9.20 0.57 -5.40
N GLU A 95 -9.78 1.70 -5.00
CA GLU A 95 -9.95 2.89 -5.83
C GLU A 95 -9.02 4.04 -5.42
N LYS A 96 -8.72 4.18 -4.11
CA LYS A 96 -7.94 5.29 -3.56
C LYS A 96 -6.95 4.84 -2.49
N ILE A 97 -5.74 5.42 -2.55
CA ILE A 97 -4.75 5.33 -1.47
C ILE A 97 -4.47 6.75 -0.98
N TYR A 98 -4.76 7.01 0.29
CA TYR A 98 -4.58 8.33 0.89
C TYR A 98 -3.22 8.45 1.57
N VAL A 99 -2.52 9.56 1.28
CA VAL A 99 -1.24 9.94 1.87
C VAL A 99 -1.21 11.43 2.21
N ASN A 100 -0.33 11.86 3.10
CA ASN A 100 -0.09 13.28 3.35
C ASN A 100 0.92 13.88 2.37
N ASN A 101 1.94 13.12 1.99
CA ASN A 101 3.02 13.57 1.13
C ASN A 101 3.42 12.48 0.12
N ASP A 102 4.19 12.85 -0.88
CA ASP A 102 4.89 11.89 -1.73
C ASP A 102 5.76 10.99 -0.86
N PHE A 103 5.88 9.71 -1.22
CA PHE A 103 6.79 8.82 -0.51
C PHE A 103 8.24 9.23 -0.73
N ASP A 104 9.02 9.19 0.33
CA ASP A 104 10.48 9.27 0.21
C ASP A 104 10.98 7.92 -0.35
N THR A 105 11.54 7.97 -1.54
CA THR A 105 12.07 6.80 -2.27
C THR A 105 13.59 6.82 -2.38
N SER A 106 14.27 7.68 -1.61
CA SER A 106 15.72 7.87 -1.70
C SER A 106 16.54 6.61 -1.37
N ASN A 107 16.01 5.76 -0.48
CA ASN A 107 16.63 4.49 -0.09
C ASN A 107 16.00 3.27 -0.78
N LEU A 108 15.02 3.46 -1.67
CA LEU A 108 14.30 2.37 -2.30
C LEU A 108 15.15 1.67 -3.37
N THR A 109 15.37 0.38 -3.17
CA THR A 109 16.15 -0.49 -4.07
C THR A 109 15.28 -1.46 -4.86
N ASP A 110 14.12 -1.88 -4.31
CA ASP A 110 13.17 -2.73 -5.02
C ASP A 110 11.77 -2.09 -5.03
N SER A 111 11.27 -1.81 -6.23
CA SER A 111 9.96 -1.23 -6.52
C SER A 111 9.20 -2.05 -7.59
N SER A 112 9.53 -3.34 -7.72
CA SER A 112 8.91 -4.21 -8.72
C SER A 112 7.45 -4.48 -8.40
N ASP A 113 6.59 -4.45 -9.41
CA ASP A 113 5.18 -4.85 -9.35
C ASP A 113 4.34 -4.20 -8.22
N MET A 114 4.72 -3.00 -7.74
CA MET A 114 4.07 -2.34 -6.59
C MET A 114 2.55 -2.25 -6.71
N PHE A 115 2.03 -2.04 -7.93
CA PHE A 115 0.61 -1.86 -8.23
C PHE A 115 0.09 -2.91 -9.22
N ALA A 116 0.76 -4.06 -9.35
CA ALA A 116 0.41 -5.08 -10.31
C ALA A 116 -1.09 -5.41 -10.28
N TYR A 117 -1.73 -5.35 -11.45
CA TYR A 117 -3.16 -5.67 -11.67
C TYR A 117 -4.19 -4.79 -10.94
N ARG A 118 -3.80 -3.66 -10.33
CA ARG A 118 -4.70 -2.69 -9.69
C ARG A 118 -5.39 -1.78 -10.71
N TYR A 119 -6.25 -2.33 -11.55
CA TYR A 119 -6.88 -1.61 -12.66
C TYR A 119 -7.93 -0.56 -12.25
N LYS A 120 -8.47 -0.65 -11.03
CA LYS A 120 -9.44 0.33 -10.51
C LYS A 120 -8.80 1.52 -9.81
N LEU A 121 -7.55 1.37 -9.37
CA LEU A 121 -6.86 2.42 -8.64
C LEU A 121 -6.65 3.67 -9.49
N ARG A 122 -6.97 4.83 -8.90
CA ARG A 122 -6.79 6.16 -9.52
C ARG A 122 -6.11 7.09 -8.53
N GLY A 123 -5.20 7.91 -9.03
CA GLY A 123 -4.68 9.05 -8.30
C GLY A 123 -5.74 10.10 -7.99
N GLY A 124 -5.42 11.07 -7.14
CA GLY A 124 -6.37 12.11 -6.71
C GLY A 124 -6.89 12.98 -7.84
N ASN A 125 -6.12 13.17 -8.91
CA ASN A 125 -6.46 13.92 -10.11
C ASN A 125 -6.87 13.00 -11.29
N GLY A 126 -7.11 11.71 -11.02
CA GLY A 126 -7.58 10.72 -11.99
C GLY A 126 -6.50 9.98 -12.77
N SER A 127 -5.21 10.18 -12.46
CA SER A 127 -4.11 9.49 -13.14
C SER A 127 -4.16 7.98 -12.95
N TYR A 128 -3.82 7.24 -13.99
CA TYR A 128 -3.68 5.79 -13.97
C TYR A 128 -2.75 5.31 -15.10
N LEU A 129 -2.28 4.08 -15.00
CA LEU A 129 -1.60 3.35 -16.08
C LEU A 129 -2.53 2.30 -16.68
N THR A 130 -2.50 2.16 -18.00
CA THR A 130 -3.17 1.05 -18.71
C THR A 130 -2.67 -0.30 -18.22
N TYR A 131 -1.39 -0.37 -17.91
CA TYR A 131 -0.74 -1.55 -17.32
C TYR A 131 -0.11 -1.17 -15.99
N PRO A 132 -0.83 -1.31 -14.85
CA PRO A 132 -0.34 -0.89 -13.53
C PRO A 132 0.97 -1.57 -13.10
N SER A 133 1.27 -2.76 -13.62
CA SER A 133 2.55 -3.45 -13.37
C SER A 133 3.76 -2.68 -13.90
N ASN A 134 3.56 -1.72 -14.80
CA ASN A 134 4.64 -0.86 -15.33
C ASN A 134 4.93 0.36 -14.44
N ALA A 135 4.22 0.53 -13.32
CA ALA A 135 4.47 1.63 -12.41
C ALA A 135 5.86 1.49 -11.77
N ASP A 136 6.71 2.47 -12.00
CA ASP A 136 7.97 2.62 -11.30
C ASP A 136 7.79 3.45 -10.00
N LYS A 137 8.87 3.66 -9.25
CA LYS A 137 8.84 4.40 -7.99
C LYS A 137 8.30 5.84 -8.11
N THR A 138 8.29 6.44 -9.29
CA THR A 138 7.73 7.78 -9.49
C THR A 138 6.21 7.83 -9.32
N TRP A 139 5.53 6.68 -9.36
CA TRP A 139 4.09 6.58 -9.09
C TRP A 139 3.73 6.56 -7.60
N LEU A 140 4.72 6.46 -6.71
CA LEU A 140 4.58 6.56 -5.24
C LEU A 140 4.45 8.03 -4.79
N ARG A 141 3.60 8.80 -5.45
CA ARG A 141 3.41 10.23 -5.16
C ARG A 141 1.96 10.65 -5.32
N VAL A 142 1.67 11.79 -4.71
CA VAL A 142 0.36 12.45 -4.83
C VAL A 142 0.13 12.86 -6.28
N ASP A 143 -1.00 12.42 -6.84
CA ASP A 143 -1.47 12.85 -8.14
C ASP A 143 -1.98 14.28 -8.07
N ARG A 144 -1.40 15.18 -8.87
CA ARG A 144 -1.72 16.61 -8.93
C ARG A 144 -1.47 17.17 -10.32
N PRO A 145 -2.00 18.35 -10.69
CA PRO A 145 -1.78 18.92 -12.01
C PRO A 145 -0.31 18.94 -12.43
N GLY A 146 0.00 18.30 -13.57
CA GLY A 146 1.35 18.18 -14.10
C GLY A 146 2.23 17.11 -13.46
N VAL A 147 1.74 16.39 -12.45
CA VAL A 147 2.50 15.34 -11.74
C VAL A 147 1.62 14.11 -11.53
N GLN A 148 1.75 13.12 -12.39
CA GLN A 148 1.00 11.87 -12.27
C GLN A 148 1.52 11.01 -11.11
N GLY A 149 0.61 10.33 -10.41
CA GLY A 149 0.89 9.40 -9.34
C GLY A 149 -0.35 8.59 -8.96
N TYR A 150 -0.20 7.56 -8.13
CA TYR A 150 -1.34 6.75 -7.69
C TYR A 150 -1.96 7.21 -6.37
N PHE A 151 -1.36 8.20 -5.70
CA PHE A 151 -1.85 8.61 -4.40
C PHE A 151 -2.82 9.78 -4.46
N THR A 152 -3.76 9.78 -3.54
CA THR A 152 -4.67 10.90 -3.25
C THR A 152 -4.20 11.60 -1.98
N ARG A 153 -4.07 12.93 -2.02
CA ARG A 153 -3.76 13.70 -0.81
C ARG A 153 -4.91 13.58 0.18
N LYS A 154 -4.61 13.26 1.43
CA LYS A 154 -5.60 13.31 2.49
C LYS A 154 -5.94 14.76 2.80
N SER A 155 -7.22 15.07 2.83
CA SER A 155 -7.77 16.39 3.20
C SER A 155 -7.86 16.56 4.71
#